data_2147648cfb0db030e87122142c527dbc
#
_entry.id   2147648cfb0db030e87122142c527dbc
#
_cell.length_a   1.000
_cell.length_b   1.000
_cell.length_c   1.000
_cell.angle_alpha   90.00
_cell.angle_beta   90.00
_cell.angle_gamma   90.00
#
_symmetry.space_group_name_H-M   'P 1'
#
loop_
_entity.id
_entity.type
_entity.pdbx_description
1 polymer ?
#
loop_
_entity_poly.entity_id
_entity_poly.type
_entity_poly.pdbx_seq_one_letter_code
_entity_poly.pdbx_strand_id
1 'polypeptide(L)'
;MNAEIDLERLTLLDPDVSDCPYAAYDALRREAPVWRDNATGMFVVTRYEDVRMVLTDTERFTSARHRGRIDPRSARLKKIYEDKGWLPGATLAARDDPEQREMRGLFNHAFRPSKIKEMDDFIVDLAHSLIDEFIGTGECDWVRAFAVPLPLIVIGRQMGARDEDMWRIKAWTDAWVHRLGMMQTEEEAVWSTEMEIEAQHYFQPIFERLRREPDDTLLSDLVNTVIPEWGRTLTDNELHAEMMADTFVGGSETTTNALAEGVRLLIENPGEWEKVVTDPDRYVPLLAEEVLRLEGPVQGLFRTAAVDVELHGVTIPAGSVVNVRYGAANRDENQFECPEKMDLDRENVRSHVAFGFGTHHCLGAPLARRELIIGFRALVDRVDKMWFIDGANDFRHHPNFCLRALKHLHIGFTAR
;
A
#
# COMPACT_ATOMS: atom_id res chain seq x y z
N MET A 1 -27.76 -12.12 -12.02
CA MET A 1 -28.63 -11.04 -11.51
C MET A 1 -27.83 -10.40 -10.38
N ASN A 2 -27.23 -9.24 -10.64
CA ASN A 2 -26.60 -8.49 -9.55
C ASN A 2 -27.73 -8.03 -8.63
N ALA A 3 -27.70 -8.40 -7.36
CA ALA A 3 -28.60 -7.83 -6.37
C ALA A 3 -28.41 -6.31 -6.37
N GLU A 4 -29.49 -5.55 -6.44
CA GLU A 4 -29.47 -4.10 -6.35
C GLU A 4 -28.88 -3.72 -5.00
N ILE A 5 -27.80 -2.96 -4.99
CA ILE A 5 -27.13 -2.56 -3.76
C ILE A 5 -27.91 -1.40 -3.13
N ASP A 6 -28.38 -1.63 -1.91
CA ASP A 6 -29.06 -0.60 -1.12
C ASP A 6 -28.02 0.41 -0.55
N LEU A 7 -27.88 1.54 -1.23
CA LEU A 7 -26.92 2.58 -0.85
C LEU A 7 -27.24 3.26 0.51
N GLU A 8 -28.45 3.13 1.02
CA GLU A 8 -28.81 3.67 2.34
C GLU A 8 -28.25 2.79 3.48
N ARG A 9 -28.08 1.49 3.21
CA ARG A 9 -27.55 0.52 4.17
C ARG A 9 -26.10 0.17 3.94
N LEU A 10 -25.56 0.57 2.79
CA LEU A 10 -24.17 0.30 2.45
C LEU A 10 -23.23 0.98 3.46
N THR A 11 -22.21 0.26 3.89
CA THR A 11 -21.02 0.82 4.52
C THR A 11 -19.78 0.08 4.03
N LEU A 12 -18.72 0.81 3.80
CA LEU A 12 -17.43 0.23 3.41
C LEU A 12 -16.67 -0.40 4.60
N LEU A 13 -17.21 -0.27 5.84
CA LEU A 13 -16.74 -0.99 7.02
C LEU A 13 -17.34 -2.40 7.13
N ASP A 14 -18.33 -2.76 6.32
CA ASP A 14 -18.87 -4.12 6.31
C ASP A 14 -17.76 -5.08 5.82
N PRO A 15 -17.44 -6.14 6.61
CA PRO A 15 -16.37 -7.08 6.25
C PRO A 15 -16.58 -7.79 4.90
N ASP A 16 -17.82 -8.11 4.52
CA ASP A 16 -18.13 -8.77 3.25
C ASP A 16 -18.00 -7.77 2.08
N VAL A 17 -18.39 -6.49 2.29
CA VAL A 17 -18.14 -5.42 1.30
C VAL A 17 -16.64 -5.13 1.18
N SER A 18 -15.91 -5.10 2.30
CA SER A 18 -14.44 -4.89 2.30
C SER A 18 -13.69 -6.02 1.60
N ASP A 19 -14.16 -7.26 1.72
CA ASP A 19 -13.57 -8.44 1.07
C ASP A 19 -13.74 -8.39 -0.46
N CYS A 20 -14.93 -7.99 -0.96
CA CYS A 20 -15.20 -7.86 -2.39
C CYS A 20 -15.97 -6.55 -2.70
N PRO A 21 -15.30 -5.39 -2.77
CA PRO A 21 -15.95 -4.08 -2.82
C PRO A 21 -16.46 -3.67 -4.22
N TYR A 22 -16.12 -4.41 -5.27
CA TYR A 22 -16.24 -3.93 -6.65
C TYR A 22 -17.67 -3.68 -7.09
N ALA A 23 -18.62 -4.54 -6.67
CA ALA A 23 -20.03 -4.31 -6.95
C ALA A 23 -20.55 -3.02 -6.27
N ALA A 24 -20.11 -2.77 -5.03
CA ALA A 24 -20.44 -1.52 -4.33
C ALA A 24 -19.82 -0.29 -5.03
N TYR A 25 -18.56 -0.41 -5.47
CA TYR A 25 -17.90 0.67 -6.22
C TYR A 25 -18.59 0.99 -7.54
N ASP A 26 -19.06 -0.03 -8.25
CA ASP A 26 -19.78 0.14 -9.50
C ASP A 26 -21.11 0.87 -9.28
N ALA A 27 -21.90 0.47 -8.27
CA ALA A 27 -23.14 1.15 -7.89
C ALA A 27 -22.85 2.62 -7.48
N LEU A 28 -21.84 2.86 -6.66
CA LEU A 28 -21.46 4.21 -6.23
C LEU A 28 -21.03 5.09 -7.42
N ARG A 29 -20.20 4.59 -8.34
CA ARG A 29 -19.79 5.38 -9.52
C ARG A 29 -20.97 5.82 -10.37
N ARG A 30 -21.97 4.95 -10.55
CA ARG A 30 -23.12 5.22 -11.39
C ARG A 30 -24.16 6.11 -10.72
N GLU A 31 -24.53 5.82 -9.48
CA GLU A 31 -25.70 6.37 -8.81
C GLU A 31 -25.36 7.49 -7.83
N ALA A 32 -24.22 7.38 -7.12
CA ALA A 32 -23.79 8.31 -6.09
C ALA A 32 -22.26 8.49 -6.07
N PRO A 33 -21.67 9.13 -7.12
CA PRO A 33 -20.21 9.24 -7.26
C PRO A 33 -19.54 10.00 -6.12
N VAL A 34 -20.30 10.85 -5.42
CA VAL A 34 -19.97 11.44 -4.13
C VAL A 34 -21.03 10.96 -3.14
N TRP A 35 -20.65 10.06 -2.28
CA TRP A 35 -21.56 9.41 -1.35
C TRP A 35 -21.10 9.60 0.09
N ARG A 36 -22.06 9.77 1.01
CA ARG A 36 -21.77 9.83 2.44
C ARG A 36 -22.04 8.49 3.08
N ASP A 37 -20.99 7.84 3.58
CA ASP A 37 -21.11 6.63 4.37
C ASP A 37 -21.76 6.95 5.73
N ASN A 38 -22.94 6.39 5.98
CA ASN A 38 -23.72 6.66 7.19
C ASN A 38 -23.06 6.10 8.46
N ALA A 39 -22.27 5.03 8.36
CA ALA A 39 -21.59 4.44 9.51
C ALA A 39 -20.37 5.26 9.95
N THR A 40 -19.61 5.81 8.99
CA THR A 40 -18.39 6.58 9.27
C THR A 40 -18.62 8.09 9.25
N GLY A 41 -19.66 8.54 8.58
CA GLY A 41 -19.92 9.96 8.29
C GLY A 41 -18.98 10.58 7.26
N MET A 42 -18.07 9.79 6.67
CA MET A 42 -17.14 10.25 5.64
C MET A 42 -17.82 10.39 4.28
N PHE A 43 -17.32 11.32 3.48
CA PHE A 43 -17.66 11.40 2.07
C PHE A 43 -16.72 10.50 1.27
N VAL A 44 -17.27 9.72 0.35
CA VAL A 44 -16.54 8.78 -0.50
C VAL A 44 -16.62 9.25 -1.94
N VAL A 45 -15.50 9.37 -2.62
CA VAL A 45 -15.39 9.81 -4.02
C VAL A 45 -14.88 8.64 -4.85
N THR A 46 -15.58 8.28 -5.93
CA THR A 46 -15.38 7.00 -6.64
C THR A 46 -15.01 7.13 -8.11
N ARG A 47 -15.43 8.21 -8.83
CA ARG A 47 -15.10 8.41 -10.25
C ARG A 47 -13.65 8.82 -10.43
N TYR A 48 -13.04 8.38 -11.50
CA TYR A 48 -11.62 8.61 -11.80
C TYR A 48 -11.26 10.10 -11.81
N GLU A 49 -11.99 10.92 -12.54
CA GLU A 49 -11.70 12.36 -12.65
C GLU A 49 -11.90 13.10 -11.31
N ASP A 50 -12.91 12.71 -10.53
CA ASP A 50 -13.16 13.29 -9.22
C ASP A 50 -12.06 12.93 -8.22
N VAL A 51 -11.61 11.66 -8.23
CA VAL A 51 -10.48 11.19 -7.41
C VAL A 51 -9.23 11.98 -7.76
N ARG A 52 -8.92 12.16 -9.04
CA ARG A 52 -7.76 12.95 -9.47
C ARG A 52 -7.90 14.41 -9.06
N MET A 53 -9.08 15.00 -9.20
CA MET A 53 -9.34 16.37 -8.78
C MET A 53 -9.09 16.54 -7.28
N VAL A 54 -9.66 15.67 -6.43
CA VAL A 54 -9.45 15.73 -4.98
C VAL A 54 -7.97 15.56 -4.60
N LEU A 55 -7.21 14.74 -5.33
CA LEU A 55 -5.79 14.51 -5.07
C LEU A 55 -4.87 15.65 -5.52
N THR A 56 -5.32 16.51 -6.45
CA THR A 56 -4.53 17.63 -6.98
C THR A 56 -4.89 18.98 -6.40
N ASP A 57 -6.11 19.13 -5.91
CA ASP A 57 -6.60 20.38 -5.34
C ASP A 57 -6.28 20.48 -3.84
N THR A 58 -5.04 20.85 -3.56
CA THR A 58 -4.53 20.97 -2.18
C THR A 58 -5.09 22.20 -1.43
N GLU A 59 -5.71 23.15 -2.13
CA GLU A 59 -6.36 24.29 -1.50
C GLU A 59 -7.69 23.90 -0.86
N ARG A 60 -8.49 23.08 -1.55
CA ARG A 60 -9.78 22.62 -1.06
C ARG A 60 -9.69 21.32 -0.24
N PHE A 61 -8.65 20.49 -0.46
CA PHE A 61 -8.51 19.20 0.19
C PHE A 61 -7.10 19.03 0.81
N THR A 62 -7.04 19.12 2.13
CA THR A 62 -5.79 19.04 2.91
C THR A 62 -5.49 17.61 3.37
N SER A 63 -4.21 17.25 3.41
CA SER A 63 -3.71 16.00 4.00
C SER A 63 -3.43 16.13 5.49
N ALA A 64 -3.11 17.33 5.99
CA ALA A 64 -2.64 17.54 7.35
C ALA A 64 -3.72 17.34 8.44
N ARG A 65 -5.00 17.54 8.12
CA ARG A 65 -6.08 17.57 9.13
C ARG A 65 -6.77 16.24 9.39
N HIS A 66 -6.67 15.25 8.49
CA HIS A 66 -7.40 13.99 8.65
C HIS A 66 -6.84 13.10 9.76
N ARG A 67 -5.57 13.24 10.08
CA ARG A 67 -4.85 12.41 11.06
C ARG A 67 -5.50 12.38 12.45
N GLY A 68 -6.04 13.51 12.91
CA GLY A 68 -6.72 13.58 14.21
C GLY A 68 -8.06 12.84 14.28
N ARG A 69 -8.61 12.38 13.14
CA ARG A 69 -9.86 11.61 13.09
C ARG A 69 -9.66 10.12 12.79
N ILE A 70 -8.58 9.77 12.10
CA ILE A 70 -8.31 8.38 11.69
C ILE A 70 -7.44 7.67 12.72
N ASP A 71 -6.63 8.42 13.45
CA ASP A 71 -5.88 7.95 14.60
C ASP A 71 -6.38 8.73 15.83
N PRO A 72 -7.59 8.43 16.35
CA PRO A 72 -8.03 8.97 17.60
C PRO A 72 -7.20 8.31 18.70
N ARG A 73 -5.93 8.73 18.82
CA ARG A 73 -5.15 8.32 19.97
C ARG A 73 -5.90 8.81 21.18
N SER A 74 -6.62 7.88 21.82
CA SER A 74 -7.26 8.14 23.09
C SER A 74 -6.19 8.71 24.04
N ALA A 75 -6.58 9.46 25.03
CA ALA A 75 -5.64 9.95 26.04
C ALA A 75 -4.81 8.78 26.64
N ARG A 76 -5.38 7.58 26.68
CA ARG A 76 -4.72 6.34 27.08
C ARG A 76 -3.57 5.95 26.15
N LEU A 77 -3.78 5.93 24.84
CA LEU A 77 -2.74 5.57 23.85
C LEU A 77 -1.61 6.61 23.86
N LYS A 78 -1.96 7.89 23.90
CA LYS A 78 -0.96 8.97 24.00
C LYS A 78 -0.08 8.79 25.24
N LYS A 79 -0.68 8.49 26.39
CA LYS A 79 0.06 8.23 27.63
C LYS A 79 0.99 7.01 27.51
N ILE A 80 0.57 5.94 26.82
CA ILE A 80 1.41 4.76 26.59
C ILE A 80 2.68 5.14 25.81
N TYR A 81 2.57 5.95 24.72
CA TYR A 81 3.73 6.45 24.00
C TYR A 81 4.63 7.34 24.87
N GLU A 82 4.05 8.25 25.64
CA GLU A 82 4.80 9.16 26.52
C GLU A 82 5.56 8.41 27.63
N ASP A 83 4.96 7.34 28.16
CA ASP A 83 5.56 6.55 29.24
C ASP A 83 6.59 5.51 28.73
N LYS A 84 6.41 4.97 27.52
CA LYS A 84 7.15 3.78 27.07
C LYS A 84 7.98 3.97 25.80
N GLY A 85 7.74 5.03 25.03
CA GLY A 85 8.38 5.20 23.71
C GLY A 85 8.40 6.65 23.24
N TRP A 86 8.27 6.84 21.93
CA TRP A 86 8.25 8.15 21.28
C TRP A 86 6.86 8.42 20.69
N LEU A 87 6.27 9.55 21.03
CA LEU A 87 5.00 9.97 20.41
C LEU A 87 5.27 10.29 18.92
N PRO A 88 4.70 9.52 17.97
CA PRO A 88 5.01 9.71 16.56
C PRO A 88 4.62 11.11 16.06
N GLY A 89 5.53 11.74 15.32
CA GLY A 89 5.32 13.03 14.66
C GLY A 89 4.40 12.92 13.42
N ALA A 90 4.25 14.04 12.72
CA ALA A 90 3.58 14.02 11.42
C ALA A 90 4.50 13.43 10.36
N THR A 91 4.00 12.44 9.59
CA THR A 91 4.73 11.86 8.45
C THR A 91 4.61 12.74 7.21
N LEU A 92 5.40 12.43 6.18
CA LEU A 92 5.33 13.07 4.87
C LEU A 92 3.90 13.05 4.30
N ALA A 93 3.21 11.91 4.40
CA ALA A 93 1.85 11.75 3.90
C ALA A 93 0.80 12.60 4.65
N ALA A 94 1.13 13.09 5.84
CA ALA A 94 0.23 13.88 6.69
C ALA A 94 0.62 15.38 6.76
N ARG A 95 1.37 15.87 5.79
CA ARG A 95 1.76 17.29 5.67
C ARG A 95 1.19 17.90 4.41
N ASP A 96 1.01 19.20 4.43
CA ASP A 96 0.69 20.03 3.25
C ASP A 96 1.90 20.93 2.93
N ASP A 97 1.87 21.58 1.75
CA ASP A 97 2.87 22.58 1.38
C ASP A 97 2.86 23.79 2.37
N PRO A 98 4.00 24.37 2.67
CA PRO A 98 5.35 24.09 2.10
C PRO A 98 6.07 22.89 2.74
N GLU A 99 5.70 22.48 3.96
CA GLU A 99 6.42 21.46 4.74
C GLU A 99 6.48 20.10 4.01
N GLN A 100 5.40 19.74 3.29
CA GLN A 100 5.35 18.49 2.51
C GLN A 100 6.43 18.49 1.43
N ARG A 101 6.54 19.57 0.66
CA ARG A 101 7.53 19.70 -0.42
C ARG A 101 8.96 19.70 0.10
N GLU A 102 9.20 20.39 1.21
CA GLU A 102 10.50 20.48 1.86
C GLU A 102 10.97 19.10 2.34
N MET A 103 10.13 18.41 3.09
CA MET A 103 10.40 17.06 3.56
C MET A 103 10.50 16.05 2.41
N ARG A 104 9.66 16.17 1.38
CA ARG A 104 9.71 15.31 0.19
C ARG A 104 11.04 15.42 -0.55
N GLY A 105 11.70 16.56 -0.51
CA GLY A 105 13.04 16.74 -1.06
C GLY A 105 14.07 15.77 -0.47
N LEU A 106 14.04 15.58 0.85
CA LEU A 106 14.85 14.58 1.56
C LEU A 106 14.57 13.15 1.06
N PHE A 107 13.30 12.77 1.00
CA PHE A 107 12.92 11.43 0.53
C PHE A 107 13.23 11.19 -0.95
N ASN A 108 13.02 12.17 -1.83
CA ASN A 108 13.40 12.08 -3.23
C ASN A 108 14.92 11.84 -3.39
N HIS A 109 15.74 12.40 -2.49
CA HIS A 109 17.17 12.13 -2.48
C HIS A 109 17.46 10.67 -2.07
N ALA A 110 16.84 10.19 -0.99
CA ALA A 110 17.01 8.82 -0.52
C ALA A 110 16.53 7.78 -1.56
N PHE A 111 15.35 7.99 -2.16
CA PHE A 111 14.73 7.10 -3.16
C PHE A 111 15.07 7.45 -4.63
N ARG A 112 16.22 8.07 -4.87
CA ARG A 112 16.61 8.43 -6.25
C ARG A 112 16.78 7.20 -7.15
N PRO A 113 16.47 7.31 -8.46
CA PRO A 113 16.47 6.17 -9.38
C PRO A 113 17.78 5.38 -9.43
N SER A 114 18.94 6.07 -9.30
CA SER A 114 20.24 5.41 -9.27
C SER A 114 20.38 4.46 -8.07
N LYS A 115 19.96 4.90 -6.88
CA LYS A 115 20.03 4.09 -5.66
C LYS A 115 19.08 2.88 -5.73
N ILE A 116 17.87 3.07 -6.28
CA ILE A 116 16.94 1.95 -6.51
C ILE A 116 17.55 0.94 -7.49
N LYS A 117 18.18 1.42 -8.57
CA LYS A 117 18.81 0.54 -9.56
C LYS A 117 19.97 -0.29 -8.98
N GLU A 118 20.71 0.26 -8.04
CA GLU A 118 21.78 -0.45 -7.32
C GLU A 118 21.27 -1.65 -6.50
N MET A 119 19.96 -1.70 -6.22
CA MET A 119 19.31 -2.81 -5.53
C MET A 119 18.88 -3.95 -6.46
N ASP A 120 18.91 -3.75 -7.79
CA ASP A 120 18.36 -4.70 -8.76
C ASP A 120 18.98 -6.10 -8.60
N ASP A 121 20.32 -6.22 -8.58
CA ASP A 121 21.00 -7.51 -8.47
C ASP A 121 20.63 -8.23 -7.18
N PHE A 122 20.58 -7.50 -6.07
CA PHE A 122 20.14 -8.03 -4.79
C PHE A 122 18.67 -8.53 -4.83
N ILE A 123 17.76 -7.77 -5.43
CA ILE A 123 16.33 -8.16 -5.52
C ILE A 123 16.19 -9.41 -6.41
N VAL A 124 16.96 -9.50 -7.50
CA VAL A 124 16.99 -10.68 -8.39
C VAL A 124 17.47 -11.92 -7.64
N ASP A 125 18.63 -11.82 -6.97
CA ASP A 125 19.21 -12.93 -6.20
C ASP A 125 18.27 -13.39 -5.07
N LEU A 126 17.65 -12.45 -4.38
CA LEU A 126 16.66 -12.73 -3.33
C LEU A 126 15.43 -13.43 -3.91
N ALA A 127 14.87 -12.95 -5.01
CA ALA A 127 13.70 -13.55 -5.63
C ALA A 127 13.96 -15.01 -6.05
N HIS A 128 15.11 -15.28 -6.66
CA HIS A 128 15.48 -16.64 -7.02
C HIS A 128 15.74 -17.53 -5.80
N SER A 129 16.41 -17.02 -4.75
CA SER A 129 16.66 -17.79 -3.53
C SER A 129 15.37 -18.16 -2.80
N LEU A 130 14.38 -17.26 -2.76
CA LEU A 130 13.07 -17.55 -2.18
C LEU A 130 12.32 -18.62 -2.97
N ILE A 131 12.40 -18.61 -4.30
CA ILE A 131 11.81 -19.66 -5.14
C ILE A 131 12.53 -21.00 -4.94
N ASP A 132 13.86 -21.02 -4.77
CA ASP A 132 14.63 -22.23 -4.53
C ASP A 132 14.18 -22.98 -3.27
N GLU A 133 13.67 -22.28 -2.25
CA GLU A 133 13.19 -22.91 -1.02
C GLU A 133 11.96 -23.81 -1.23
N PHE A 134 11.11 -23.52 -2.23
CA PHE A 134 9.87 -24.28 -2.43
C PHE A 134 9.73 -24.93 -3.81
N ILE A 135 10.55 -24.59 -4.81
CA ILE A 135 10.36 -25.08 -6.18
C ILE A 135 10.39 -26.61 -6.28
N GLY A 136 11.13 -27.27 -5.42
CA GLY A 136 11.23 -28.74 -5.37
C GLY A 136 10.01 -29.45 -4.76
N THR A 137 9.10 -28.72 -4.10
CA THR A 137 7.90 -29.31 -3.48
C THR A 137 6.75 -29.45 -4.44
N GLY A 138 6.70 -28.65 -5.54
CA GLY A 138 5.62 -28.59 -6.51
C GLY A 138 4.39 -27.82 -6.02
N GLU A 139 4.40 -27.31 -4.79
CA GLU A 139 3.32 -26.51 -4.19
C GLU A 139 3.84 -25.57 -3.11
N CYS A 140 3.13 -24.46 -2.87
CA CYS A 140 3.42 -23.57 -1.73
C CYS A 140 2.20 -22.70 -1.37
N ASP A 141 2.25 -22.07 -0.18
CA ASP A 141 1.50 -20.83 0.07
C ASP A 141 2.33 -19.65 -0.46
N TRP A 142 1.96 -19.15 -1.64
CA TRP A 142 2.68 -18.10 -2.33
C TRP A 142 2.79 -16.80 -1.50
N VAL A 143 1.75 -16.47 -0.73
CA VAL A 143 1.78 -15.27 0.15
C VAL A 143 2.93 -15.41 1.14
N ARG A 144 3.01 -16.54 1.84
CA ARG A 144 3.99 -16.76 2.90
C ARG A 144 5.39 -17.07 2.37
N ALA A 145 5.48 -17.82 1.27
CA ALA A 145 6.76 -18.30 0.75
C ALA A 145 7.50 -17.25 -0.09
N PHE A 146 6.78 -16.34 -0.75
CA PHE A 146 7.38 -15.39 -1.68
C PHE A 146 6.89 -13.95 -1.51
N ALA A 147 5.56 -13.73 -1.56
CA ALA A 147 5.02 -12.38 -1.67
C ALA A 147 5.32 -11.50 -0.44
N VAL A 148 5.32 -12.06 0.77
CA VAL A 148 5.71 -11.37 2.02
C VAL A 148 7.22 -11.20 2.12
N PRO A 149 8.06 -12.26 1.99
CA PRO A 149 9.50 -12.15 2.20
C PRO A 149 10.19 -11.17 1.26
N LEU A 150 9.85 -11.16 -0.02
CA LEU A 150 10.56 -10.35 -1.01
C LEU A 150 10.58 -8.86 -0.65
N PRO A 151 9.48 -8.13 -0.62
CA PRO A 151 9.50 -6.69 -0.33
C PRO A 151 9.91 -6.40 1.12
N LEU A 152 9.58 -7.26 2.07
CA LEU A 152 9.89 -7.05 3.47
C LEU A 152 11.40 -7.11 3.74
N ILE A 153 12.12 -8.04 3.12
CA ILE A 153 13.59 -8.13 3.21
C ILE A 153 14.24 -6.96 2.47
N VAL A 154 13.71 -6.59 1.30
CA VAL A 154 14.25 -5.46 0.52
C VAL A 154 14.19 -4.18 1.33
N ILE A 155 13.02 -3.80 1.84
CA ILE A 155 12.90 -2.57 2.64
C ILE A 155 13.60 -2.70 3.99
N GLY A 156 13.56 -3.89 4.62
CA GLY A 156 14.23 -4.16 5.88
C GLY A 156 15.73 -3.86 5.83
N ARG A 157 16.43 -4.37 4.82
CA ARG A 157 17.86 -4.09 4.62
C ARG A 157 18.15 -2.61 4.42
N GLN A 158 17.30 -1.90 3.66
CA GLN A 158 17.45 -0.47 3.44
C GLN A 158 17.19 0.37 4.70
N MET A 159 16.48 -0.20 5.65
CA MET A 159 16.22 0.39 6.97
C MET A 159 17.17 -0.15 8.05
N GLY A 160 18.23 -0.88 7.66
CA GLY A 160 19.24 -1.39 8.59
C GLY A 160 18.77 -2.51 9.51
N ALA A 161 17.64 -3.15 9.18
CA ALA A 161 17.14 -4.33 9.88
C ALA A 161 17.89 -5.59 9.43
N ARG A 162 17.89 -6.62 10.28
CA ARG A 162 18.49 -7.91 9.98
C ARG A 162 17.46 -8.83 9.34
N ASP A 163 17.87 -9.64 8.38
CA ASP A 163 16.98 -10.58 7.70
C ASP A 163 16.32 -11.58 8.66
N GLU A 164 17.03 -11.99 9.72
CA GLU A 164 16.53 -12.90 10.75
C GLU A 164 15.35 -12.31 11.56
N ASP A 165 15.20 -10.99 11.60
CA ASP A 165 14.12 -10.27 12.27
C ASP A 165 12.89 -10.07 11.38
N MET A 166 12.89 -10.55 10.13
CA MET A 166 11.83 -10.31 9.14
C MET A 166 10.42 -10.59 9.69
N TRP A 167 10.20 -11.74 10.32
CA TRP A 167 8.87 -12.09 10.85
C TRP A 167 8.46 -11.26 12.08
N ARG A 168 9.44 -10.75 12.82
CA ARG A 168 9.20 -9.78 13.89
C ARG A 168 8.75 -8.44 13.33
N ILE A 169 9.42 -7.99 12.28
CA ILE A 169 9.04 -6.77 11.55
C ILE A 169 7.66 -6.93 10.92
N LYS A 170 7.36 -8.11 10.33
CA LYS A 170 6.02 -8.42 9.81
C LYS A 170 4.95 -8.27 10.88
N ALA A 171 5.18 -8.74 12.09
CA ALA A 171 4.22 -8.57 13.19
C ALA A 171 3.96 -7.09 13.54
N TRP A 172 4.99 -6.23 13.47
CA TRP A 172 4.82 -4.79 13.68
C TRP A 172 4.03 -4.12 12.55
N THR A 173 4.32 -4.49 11.28
CA THR A 173 3.57 -3.93 10.14
C THR A 173 2.12 -4.40 10.14
N ASP A 174 1.84 -5.65 10.49
CA ASP A 174 0.48 -6.17 10.66
C ASP A 174 -0.31 -5.38 11.71
N ALA A 175 0.30 -5.11 12.86
CA ALA A 175 -0.32 -4.33 13.92
C ALA A 175 -0.65 -2.90 13.46
N TRP A 176 0.21 -2.30 12.66
CA TRP A 176 -0.02 -0.97 12.11
C TRP A 176 -1.10 -0.97 11.01
N VAL A 177 -1.09 -1.97 10.11
CA VAL A 177 -2.11 -2.18 9.06
C VAL A 177 -3.49 -2.40 9.69
N HIS A 178 -3.56 -3.16 10.79
CA HIS A 178 -4.79 -3.35 11.55
C HIS A 178 -5.36 -2.02 12.06
N ARG A 179 -4.49 -1.11 12.54
CA ARG A 179 -4.88 0.26 12.92
C ARG A 179 -5.44 1.06 11.75
N LEU A 180 -4.76 0.99 10.58
CA LEU A 180 -5.20 1.69 9.37
C LEU A 180 -6.59 1.22 8.90
N GLY A 181 -6.94 -0.02 9.19
CA GLY A 181 -8.21 -0.63 8.84
C GLY A 181 -9.45 -0.01 9.48
N MET A 182 -9.30 0.85 10.48
CA MET A 182 -10.39 1.56 11.18
C MET A 182 -11.44 0.65 11.86
N MET A 183 -11.13 -0.63 12.03
CA MET A 183 -12.06 -1.66 12.56
C MET A 183 -11.60 -2.20 13.92
N GLN A 184 -10.63 -1.54 14.55
CA GLN A 184 -10.05 -1.96 15.83
C GLN A 184 -10.96 -1.65 17.02
N THR A 185 -10.96 -2.58 17.98
CA THR A 185 -11.37 -2.31 19.37
C THR A 185 -10.30 -1.46 20.10
N GLU A 186 -10.63 -0.96 21.27
CA GLU A 186 -9.66 -0.19 22.10
C GLU A 186 -8.49 -1.08 22.56
N GLU A 187 -8.74 -2.33 22.91
CA GLU A 187 -7.72 -3.29 23.31
C GLU A 187 -6.77 -3.61 22.17
N GLU A 188 -7.28 -3.79 20.96
CA GLU A 188 -6.46 -3.98 19.76
C GLU A 188 -5.65 -2.73 19.43
N ALA A 189 -6.19 -1.54 19.65
CA ALA A 189 -5.44 -0.29 19.49
C ALA A 189 -4.30 -0.16 20.50
N VAL A 190 -4.49 -0.62 21.76
CA VAL A 190 -3.41 -0.71 22.75
C VAL A 190 -2.34 -1.70 22.29
N TRP A 191 -2.74 -2.89 21.87
CA TRP A 191 -1.79 -3.89 21.34
C TRP A 191 -0.98 -3.34 20.15
N SER A 192 -1.65 -2.72 19.17
CA SER A 192 -0.95 -2.11 18.01
C SER A 192 0.03 -1.01 18.45
N THR A 193 -0.31 -0.25 19.50
CA THR A 193 0.57 0.77 20.05
C THR A 193 1.79 0.16 20.73
N GLU A 194 1.65 -0.92 21.46
CA GLU A 194 2.77 -1.62 22.10
C GLU A 194 3.70 -2.27 21.07
N MET A 195 3.15 -2.83 19.98
CA MET A 195 3.94 -3.34 18.85
C MET A 195 4.73 -2.22 18.14
N GLU A 196 4.13 -1.06 17.93
CA GLU A 196 4.85 0.11 17.38
C GLU A 196 5.97 0.59 18.30
N ILE A 197 5.75 0.61 19.62
CA ILE A 197 6.77 0.99 20.60
C ILE A 197 7.92 -0.04 20.60
N GLU A 198 7.62 -1.33 20.47
CA GLU A 198 8.67 -2.35 20.31
C GLU A 198 9.54 -2.08 19.08
N ALA A 199 8.92 -1.73 17.95
CA ALA A 199 9.65 -1.31 16.74
C ALA A 199 10.50 -0.06 16.98
N GLN A 200 9.97 0.95 17.69
CA GLN A 200 10.72 2.15 18.05
C GLN A 200 12.00 1.82 18.83
N HIS A 201 11.91 0.95 19.82
CA HIS A 201 13.07 0.50 20.61
C HIS A 201 14.07 -0.33 19.78
N TYR A 202 13.61 -1.05 18.77
CA TYR A 202 14.49 -1.75 17.85
C TYR A 202 15.27 -0.78 16.94
N PHE A 203 14.61 0.26 16.41
CA PHE A 203 15.22 1.20 15.47
C PHE A 203 16.01 2.32 16.12
N GLN A 204 15.72 2.71 17.35
CA GLN A 204 16.41 3.80 18.03
C GLN A 204 17.96 3.61 18.07
N PRO A 205 18.51 2.45 18.47
CA PRO A 205 19.95 2.20 18.41
C PRO A 205 20.52 2.27 17.00
N ILE A 206 19.74 1.92 15.96
CA ILE A 206 20.16 2.04 14.56
C ILE A 206 20.28 3.49 14.16
N PHE A 207 19.31 4.35 14.51
CA PHE A 207 19.41 5.81 14.29
C PHE A 207 20.67 6.39 14.96
N GLU A 208 20.92 6.04 16.21
CA GLU A 208 22.10 6.50 16.95
C GLU A 208 23.42 6.03 16.33
N ARG A 209 23.46 4.78 15.84
CA ARG A 209 24.63 4.25 15.10
C ARG A 209 24.85 5.06 13.82
N LEU A 210 23.80 5.22 12.99
CA LEU A 210 23.90 5.90 11.71
C LEU A 210 24.28 7.39 11.82
N ARG A 211 23.93 8.05 12.94
CA ARG A 211 24.41 9.42 13.21
C ARG A 211 25.91 9.48 13.44
N ARG A 212 26.51 8.43 14.00
CA ARG A 212 27.95 8.35 14.25
C ARG A 212 28.74 7.79 13.08
N GLU A 213 28.16 6.81 12.42
CA GLU A 213 28.76 6.00 11.35
C GLU A 213 27.74 5.89 10.19
N PRO A 214 27.63 6.93 9.34
CA PRO A 214 26.76 6.87 8.17
C PRO A 214 27.17 5.75 7.22
N ASP A 215 26.15 5.13 6.57
CA ASP A 215 26.34 4.11 5.54
C ASP A 215 25.49 4.45 4.29
N ASP A 216 25.46 3.53 3.31
CA ASP A 216 24.77 3.74 2.03
C ASP A 216 23.28 3.35 2.06
N THR A 217 22.69 3.11 3.22
CA THR A 217 21.26 2.75 3.34
C THR A 217 20.35 3.98 3.16
N LEU A 218 19.09 3.71 2.78
CA LEU A 218 18.05 4.76 2.72
C LEU A 218 17.87 5.41 4.10
N LEU A 219 17.90 4.60 5.16
CA LEU A 219 17.77 5.13 6.52
C LEU A 219 18.90 6.07 6.90
N SER A 220 20.14 5.77 6.49
CA SER A 220 21.26 6.67 6.73
C SER A 220 21.05 8.05 6.10
N ASP A 221 20.52 8.10 4.88
CA ASP A 221 20.14 9.35 4.22
C ASP A 221 19.05 10.09 5.03
N LEU A 222 18.01 9.39 5.51
CA LEU A 222 16.91 10.00 6.27
C LEU A 222 17.37 10.57 7.63
N VAL A 223 18.28 9.87 8.30
CA VAL A 223 18.78 10.25 9.64
C VAL A 223 19.72 11.45 9.57
N ASN A 224 20.54 11.56 8.50
CA ASN A 224 21.69 12.48 8.46
C ASN A 224 21.49 13.69 7.55
N THR A 225 20.54 13.66 6.61
CA THR A 225 20.35 14.77 5.68
C THR A 225 19.61 15.93 6.36
N VAL A 226 20.20 17.12 6.32
CA VAL A 226 19.55 18.34 6.79
C VAL A 226 18.53 18.80 5.76
N ILE A 227 17.32 19.09 6.19
CA ILE A 227 16.31 19.78 5.36
C ILE A 227 16.67 21.26 5.38
N PRO A 228 17.06 21.85 4.25
CA PRO A 228 17.63 23.20 4.22
C PRO A 228 16.71 24.27 4.84
N GLU A 229 15.42 24.18 4.56
CA GLU A 229 14.40 25.13 5.02
C GLU A 229 14.18 25.04 6.54
N TRP A 230 14.39 23.85 7.12
CA TRP A 230 14.25 23.63 8.56
C TRP A 230 15.54 23.85 9.35
N GLY A 231 16.71 23.87 8.67
CA GLY A 231 18.03 23.98 9.28
C GLY A 231 18.38 22.81 10.23
N ARG A 232 17.66 21.69 10.12
CA ARG A 232 17.84 20.49 10.94
C ARG A 232 17.52 19.20 10.18
N THR A 233 17.96 18.07 10.72
CA THR A 233 17.51 16.72 10.31
C THR A 233 16.13 16.40 10.91
N LEU A 234 15.56 15.27 10.54
CA LEU A 234 14.37 14.74 11.21
C LEU A 234 14.65 14.45 12.69
N THR A 235 13.67 14.74 13.54
CA THR A 235 13.69 14.36 14.95
C THR A 235 13.42 12.87 15.11
N ASP A 236 13.75 12.28 16.28
CA ASP A 236 13.43 10.87 16.56
C ASP A 236 11.92 10.59 16.46
N ASN A 237 11.07 11.51 16.91
CA ASN A 237 9.62 11.37 16.79
C ASN A 237 9.14 11.33 15.32
N GLU A 238 9.76 12.13 14.44
CA GLU A 238 9.50 12.14 13.01
C GLU A 238 10.04 10.86 12.35
N LEU A 239 11.27 10.44 12.67
CA LEU A 239 11.88 9.20 12.17
C LEU A 239 11.04 7.98 12.56
N HIS A 240 10.63 7.85 13.83
CA HIS A 240 9.80 6.74 14.27
C HIS A 240 8.45 6.71 13.57
N ALA A 241 7.84 7.88 13.32
CA ALA A 241 6.59 7.95 12.56
C ALA A 241 6.78 7.48 11.12
N GLU A 242 7.82 7.96 10.43
CA GLU A 242 8.12 7.59 9.04
C GLU A 242 8.47 6.10 8.89
N MET A 243 9.23 5.54 9.85
CA MET A 243 9.65 4.14 9.80
C MET A 243 8.47 3.19 9.70
N MET A 244 7.46 3.34 10.57
CA MET A 244 6.34 2.40 10.60
C MET A 244 5.27 2.74 9.56
N ALA A 245 4.82 3.99 9.51
CA ALA A 245 3.66 4.37 8.70
C ALA A 245 3.96 4.34 7.20
N ASP A 246 4.96 5.10 6.79
CA ASP A 246 5.17 5.37 5.37
C ASP A 246 6.25 4.47 4.77
N THR A 247 7.24 4.02 5.56
CA THR A 247 8.37 3.23 5.03
C THR A 247 8.12 1.73 5.08
N PHE A 248 7.93 1.12 6.26
CA PHE A 248 7.76 -0.33 6.34
C PHE A 248 6.42 -0.80 5.81
N VAL A 249 5.32 -0.21 6.27
CA VAL A 249 3.98 -0.59 5.79
C VAL A 249 3.81 -0.21 4.32
N GLY A 250 4.23 1.00 3.93
CA GLY A 250 4.19 1.43 2.55
C GLY A 250 5.07 0.60 1.62
N GLY A 251 6.25 0.19 2.08
CA GLY A 251 7.25 -0.52 1.28
C GLY A 251 7.09 -2.04 1.22
N SER A 252 6.45 -2.67 2.21
CA SER A 252 6.29 -4.13 2.21
C SER A 252 4.86 -4.59 1.91
N GLU A 253 3.86 -4.13 2.66
CA GLU A 253 2.50 -4.66 2.60
C GLU A 253 1.84 -4.47 1.23
N THR A 254 2.07 -3.33 0.60
CA THR A 254 1.47 -3.02 -0.69
C THR A 254 2.03 -3.88 -1.81
N THR A 255 3.35 -4.05 -1.88
CA THR A 255 4.00 -4.91 -2.87
C THR A 255 3.68 -6.40 -2.63
N THR A 256 3.63 -6.84 -1.36
CA THR A 256 3.14 -8.17 -0.98
C THR A 256 1.78 -8.48 -1.62
N ASN A 257 0.83 -7.56 -1.44
CA ASN A 257 -0.54 -7.78 -1.90
C ASN A 257 -0.62 -7.79 -3.43
N ALA A 258 0.13 -6.91 -4.10
CA ALA A 258 0.20 -6.90 -5.56
C ALA A 258 0.84 -8.18 -6.14
N LEU A 259 1.89 -8.73 -5.50
CA LEU A 259 2.50 -10.01 -5.88
C LEU A 259 1.53 -11.18 -5.69
N ALA A 260 0.77 -11.19 -4.60
CA ALA A 260 -0.20 -12.23 -4.30
C ALA A 260 -1.35 -12.21 -5.31
N GLU A 261 -1.97 -11.04 -5.50
CA GLU A 261 -3.07 -10.87 -6.44
C GLU A 261 -2.65 -11.07 -7.89
N GLY A 262 -1.43 -10.71 -8.25
CA GLY A 262 -0.92 -10.92 -9.60
C GLY A 262 -0.87 -12.40 -9.97
N VAL A 263 -0.42 -13.26 -9.06
CA VAL A 263 -0.41 -14.72 -9.30
C VAL A 263 -1.84 -15.28 -9.33
N ARG A 264 -2.73 -14.83 -8.46
CA ARG A 264 -4.15 -15.20 -8.51
C ARG A 264 -4.76 -14.86 -9.86
N LEU A 265 -4.59 -13.62 -10.32
CA LEU A 265 -5.11 -13.16 -11.61
C LEU A 265 -4.54 -13.94 -12.79
N LEU A 266 -3.25 -14.30 -12.78
CA LEU A 266 -2.63 -15.10 -13.84
C LEU A 266 -3.20 -16.52 -13.91
N ILE A 267 -3.51 -17.15 -12.77
CA ILE A 267 -4.15 -18.47 -12.73
C ILE A 267 -5.59 -18.39 -13.25
N GLU A 268 -6.33 -17.33 -12.89
CA GLU A 268 -7.69 -17.09 -13.36
C GLU A 268 -7.76 -16.72 -14.86
N ASN A 269 -6.66 -16.21 -15.43
CA ASN A 269 -6.57 -15.73 -16.82
C ASN A 269 -5.43 -16.45 -17.59
N PRO A 270 -5.58 -17.77 -17.92
CA PRO A 270 -4.49 -18.55 -18.52
C PRO A 270 -4.01 -18.02 -19.88
N GLY A 271 -4.85 -17.32 -20.63
CA GLY A 271 -4.43 -16.66 -21.88
C GLY A 271 -3.45 -15.49 -21.64
N GLU A 272 -3.60 -14.77 -20.53
CA GLU A 272 -2.66 -13.71 -20.16
C GLU A 272 -1.35 -14.33 -19.61
N TRP A 273 -1.41 -15.45 -18.87
CA TRP A 273 -0.22 -16.21 -18.49
C TRP A 273 0.59 -16.65 -19.70
N GLU A 274 -0.06 -17.17 -20.74
CA GLU A 274 0.62 -17.59 -21.99
C GLU A 274 1.37 -16.44 -22.66
N LYS A 275 0.79 -15.21 -22.69
CA LYS A 275 1.50 -14.01 -23.19
C LYS A 275 2.76 -13.71 -22.39
N VAL A 276 2.64 -13.71 -21.05
CA VAL A 276 3.75 -13.42 -20.13
C VAL A 276 4.90 -14.43 -20.29
N VAL A 277 4.56 -15.72 -20.45
CA VAL A 277 5.54 -16.80 -20.67
C VAL A 277 6.21 -16.71 -22.03
N THR A 278 5.45 -16.29 -23.06
CA THR A 278 5.94 -16.25 -24.45
C THR A 278 6.86 -15.06 -24.70
N ASP A 279 6.54 -13.89 -24.15
CA ASP A 279 7.35 -12.66 -24.29
C ASP A 279 7.42 -11.91 -22.95
N PRO A 280 8.20 -12.43 -21.98
CA PRO A 280 8.27 -11.86 -20.64
C PRO A 280 8.85 -10.44 -20.62
N ASP A 281 9.75 -10.10 -21.55
CA ASP A 281 10.35 -8.76 -21.61
C ASP A 281 9.30 -7.68 -21.91
N ARG A 282 8.30 -8.02 -22.73
CA ARG A 282 7.17 -7.15 -23.05
C ARG A 282 6.11 -7.17 -21.96
N TYR A 283 5.68 -8.37 -21.53
CA TYR A 283 4.44 -8.50 -20.78
C TYR A 283 4.62 -8.44 -19.25
N VAL A 284 5.79 -8.76 -18.69
CA VAL A 284 5.98 -8.64 -17.22
C VAL A 284 5.85 -7.20 -16.74
N PRO A 285 6.40 -6.17 -17.41
CA PRO A 285 6.15 -4.79 -17.00
C PRO A 285 4.68 -4.36 -17.12
N LEU A 286 3.94 -4.87 -18.12
CA LEU A 286 2.51 -4.58 -18.31
C LEU A 286 1.66 -5.32 -17.27
N LEU A 287 2.04 -6.54 -16.90
CA LEU A 287 1.43 -7.30 -15.82
C LEU A 287 1.47 -6.53 -14.51
N ALA A 288 2.63 -5.98 -14.14
CA ALA A 288 2.77 -5.19 -12.92
C ALA A 288 1.79 -4.01 -12.88
N GLU A 289 1.63 -3.27 -13.98
CA GLU A 289 0.69 -2.15 -14.03
C GLU A 289 -0.78 -2.62 -14.05
N GLU A 290 -1.13 -3.69 -14.77
CA GLU A 290 -2.52 -4.19 -14.84
C GLU A 290 -2.97 -4.81 -13.52
N VAL A 291 -2.08 -5.50 -12.81
CA VAL A 291 -2.34 -5.98 -11.43
C VAL A 291 -2.63 -4.80 -10.51
N LEU A 292 -1.80 -3.75 -10.54
CA LEU A 292 -2.00 -2.54 -9.74
C LEU A 292 -3.31 -1.83 -10.09
N ARG A 293 -3.72 -1.85 -11.35
CA ARG A 293 -5.01 -1.29 -11.76
C ARG A 293 -6.19 -2.09 -11.22
N LEU A 294 -6.20 -3.42 -11.43
CA LEU A 294 -7.31 -4.30 -11.08
C LEU A 294 -7.42 -4.56 -9.58
N GLU A 295 -6.31 -4.90 -8.96
CA GLU A 295 -6.21 -5.33 -7.57
C GLU A 295 -5.22 -4.44 -6.80
N GLY A 296 -5.32 -3.12 -7.01
CA GLY A 296 -4.48 -2.17 -6.28
C GLY A 296 -4.58 -2.37 -4.78
N PRO A 297 -3.46 -2.61 -4.09
CA PRO A 297 -3.47 -2.92 -2.65
C PRO A 297 -4.12 -1.84 -1.79
N VAL A 298 -3.89 -0.57 -2.13
CA VAL A 298 -4.51 0.57 -1.46
C VAL A 298 -5.84 0.86 -2.14
N GLN A 299 -6.94 0.55 -1.46
CA GLN A 299 -8.28 0.77 -1.97
C GLN A 299 -8.72 2.23 -1.89
N GLY A 300 -8.18 2.97 -0.93
CA GLY A 300 -8.44 4.40 -0.81
C GLY A 300 -7.76 5.02 0.40
N LEU A 301 -7.46 6.31 0.29
CA LEU A 301 -6.90 7.14 1.36
C LEU A 301 -7.76 8.37 1.59
N PHE A 302 -7.28 9.27 2.41
CA PHE A 302 -8.12 10.32 2.99
C PHE A 302 -7.61 11.72 2.66
N ARG A 303 -8.56 12.65 2.63
CA ARG A 303 -8.37 14.10 2.66
C ARG A 303 -9.35 14.71 3.65
N THR A 304 -9.13 15.94 4.03
CA THR A 304 -10.13 16.76 4.75
C THR A 304 -10.50 17.95 3.88
N ALA A 305 -11.80 18.20 3.70
CA ALA A 305 -12.25 19.40 3.03
C ALA A 305 -11.86 20.64 3.86
N ALA A 306 -11.07 21.54 3.29
CA ALA A 306 -10.64 22.79 3.97
C ALA A 306 -11.73 23.84 3.97
N VAL A 307 -12.60 23.81 2.96
CA VAL A 307 -13.76 24.70 2.74
C VAL A 307 -14.97 23.85 2.36
N ASP A 308 -16.15 24.46 2.30
CA ASP A 308 -17.31 23.79 1.70
C ASP A 308 -17.07 23.55 0.21
N VAL A 309 -17.32 22.34 -0.27
CA VAL A 309 -17.12 21.94 -1.67
C VAL A 309 -18.40 21.35 -2.23
N GLU A 310 -18.86 21.89 -3.37
CA GLU A 310 -19.94 21.30 -4.16
C GLU A 310 -19.36 20.37 -5.22
N LEU A 311 -19.82 19.10 -5.22
CA LEU A 311 -19.41 18.09 -6.21
C LEU A 311 -20.60 17.18 -6.54
N HIS A 312 -21.00 17.12 -7.82
CA HIS A 312 -22.17 16.37 -8.29
C HIS A 312 -23.47 16.66 -7.53
N GLY A 313 -23.69 17.92 -7.12
CA GLY A 313 -24.88 18.33 -6.36
C GLY A 313 -24.86 17.93 -4.88
N VAL A 314 -23.74 17.41 -4.38
CA VAL A 314 -23.51 17.07 -2.97
C VAL A 314 -22.61 18.13 -2.36
N THR A 315 -23.06 18.76 -1.27
CA THR A 315 -22.22 19.67 -0.47
C THR A 315 -21.38 18.85 0.51
N ILE A 316 -20.06 18.96 0.38
CA ILE A 316 -19.08 18.42 1.34
C ILE A 316 -18.68 19.56 2.28
N PRO A 317 -19.17 19.60 3.53
CA PRO A 317 -18.86 20.71 4.45
C PRO A 317 -17.37 20.76 4.82
N ALA A 318 -16.87 21.97 5.10
CA ALA A 318 -15.54 22.17 5.66
C ALA A 318 -15.31 21.32 6.91
N GLY A 319 -14.13 20.72 7.03
CA GLY A 319 -13.77 19.79 8.09
C GLY A 319 -14.26 18.34 7.90
N SER A 320 -15.00 18.05 6.82
CA SER A 320 -15.41 16.69 6.49
C SER A 320 -14.23 15.85 6.02
N VAL A 321 -14.18 14.59 6.43
CA VAL A 321 -13.23 13.61 5.89
C VAL A 321 -13.76 13.12 4.54
N VAL A 322 -12.90 13.15 3.53
CA VAL A 322 -13.17 12.68 2.17
C VAL A 322 -12.25 11.47 1.92
N ASN A 323 -12.84 10.32 1.70
CA ASN A 323 -12.13 9.12 1.27
C ASN A 323 -12.12 9.06 -0.27
N VAL A 324 -10.93 9.02 -0.87
CA VAL A 324 -10.76 8.86 -2.32
C VAL A 324 -10.52 7.39 -2.64
N ARG A 325 -11.46 6.78 -3.39
CA ARG A 325 -11.45 5.34 -3.68
C ARG A 325 -10.67 5.01 -4.94
N TYR A 326 -9.38 4.67 -4.79
CA TYR A 326 -8.49 4.28 -5.90
C TYR A 326 -8.98 3.02 -6.59
N GLY A 327 -9.41 2.00 -5.82
CA GLY A 327 -9.94 0.75 -6.38
C GLY A 327 -11.20 0.97 -7.23
N ALA A 328 -12.05 1.94 -6.88
CA ALA A 328 -13.21 2.33 -7.68
C ALA A 328 -12.78 3.09 -8.95
N ALA A 329 -11.88 4.08 -8.81
CA ALA A 329 -11.40 4.89 -9.92
C ALA A 329 -10.64 4.06 -10.97
N ASN A 330 -9.88 3.06 -10.54
CA ASN A 330 -9.13 2.16 -11.44
C ASN A 330 -10.04 1.21 -12.24
N ARG A 331 -11.31 1.15 -11.92
CA ARG A 331 -12.35 0.38 -12.62
C ARG A 331 -13.46 1.28 -13.20
N ASP A 332 -13.17 2.57 -13.39
CA ASP A 332 -14.11 3.50 -14.01
C ASP A 332 -14.17 3.24 -15.53
N GLU A 333 -15.37 2.92 -16.02
CA GLU A 333 -15.64 2.63 -17.43
C GLU A 333 -15.45 3.84 -18.35
N ASN A 334 -15.47 5.06 -17.78
CA ASN A 334 -15.16 6.28 -18.54
C ASN A 334 -13.65 6.45 -18.80
N GLN A 335 -12.81 5.79 -18.00
CA GLN A 335 -11.35 5.84 -18.14
C GLN A 335 -10.80 4.56 -18.77
N PHE A 336 -11.34 3.38 -18.43
CA PHE A 336 -10.84 2.09 -18.85
C PHE A 336 -11.92 1.28 -19.56
N GLU A 337 -11.71 0.92 -20.82
CA GLU A 337 -12.63 0.05 -21.54
C GLU A 337 -12.63 -1.36 -20.93
N CYS A 338 -13.81 -1.97 -20.74
CA CYS A 338 -13.98 -3.27 -20.07
C CYS A 338 -13.16 -3.34 -18.76
N PRO A 339 -13.42 -2.46 -17.78
CA PRO A 339 -12.52 -2.23 -16.65
C PRO A 339 -12.34 -3.43 -15.73
N GLU A 340 -13.29 -4.39 -15.75
CA GLU A 340 -13.24 -5.61 -14.93
C GLU A 340 -12.35 -6.71 -15.55
N LYS A 341 -12.00 -6.58 -16.83
CA LYS A 341 -11.21 -7.58 -17.55
C LYS A 341 -9.73 -7.32 -17.35
N MET A 342 -8.97 -8.37 -17.02
CA MET A 342 -7.52 -8.37 -17.13
C MET A 342 -7.13 -8.34 -18.61
N ASP A 343 -6.30 -7.36 -18.99
CA ASP A 343 -5.87 -7.16 -20.38
C ASP A 343 -4.47 -6.55 -20.40
N LEU A 344 -3.47 -7.38 -20.70
CA LEU A 344 -2.07 -6.96 -20.79
C LEU A 344 -1.74 -6.14 -22.03
N ASP A 345 -2.65 -6.08 -23.01
CA ASP A 345 -2.51 -5.21 -24.18
C ASP A 345 -3.26 -3.87 -24.02
N ARG A 346 -3.76 -3.55 -22.83
CA ARG A 346 -4.43 -2.29 -22.51
C ARG A 346 -3.50 -1.10 -22.72
N GLU A 347 -3.85 -0.20 -23.65
CA GLU A 347 -3.01 0.94 -24.04
C GLU A 347 -2.80 1.94 -22.90
N ASN A 348 -3.84 2.19 -22.09
CA ASN A 348 -3.82 3.19 -21.03
C ASN A 348 -3.61 2.59 -19.63
N VAL A 349 -3.05 1.39 -19.50
CA VAL A 349 -2.86 0.71 -18.21
C VAL A 349 -2.13 1.58 -17.18
N ARG A 350 -1.13 2.36 -17.61
CA ARG A 350 -0.34 3.25 -16.73
C ARG A 350 -1.08 4.49 -16.23
N SER A 351 -2.32 4.71 -16.69
CA SER A 351 -3.15 5.81 -16.19
C SER A 351 -3.82 5.51 -14.86
N HIS A 352 -3.66 4.32 -14.30
CA HIS A 352 -4.24 3.97 -13.01
C HIS A 352 -3.75 4.88 -11.88
N VAL A 353 -4.55 5.00 -10.83
CA VAL A 353 -4.24 5.81 -9.64
C VAL A 353 -3.87 4.98 -8.41
N ALA A 354 -3.39 3.74 -8.59
CA ALA A 354 -2.99 2.86 -7.48
C ALA A 354 -1.86 3.46 -6.61
N PHE A 355 -1.01 4.30 -7.19
CA PHE A 355 0.02 5.07 -6.49
C PHE A 355 -0.43 6.46 -6.04
N GLY A 356 -1.74 6.73 -6.04
CA GLY A 356 -2.24 8.08 -5.84
C GLY A 356 -1.92 9.00 -7.03
N PHE A 357 -2.07 10.32 -6.82
CA PHE A 357 -1.82 11.35 -7.83
C PHE A 357 -1.43 12.68 -7.18
N GLY A 358 -0.82 13.61 -7.95
CA GLY A 358 -0.46 14.95 -7.47
C GLY A 358 0.72 14.98 -6.50
N THR A 359 0.72 15.92 -5.56
CA THR A 359 1.82 16.18 -4.61
C THR A 359 2.16 14.97 -3.74
N HIS A 360 1.17 14.15 -3.41
CA HIS A 360 1.32 12.93 -2.62
C HIS A 360 1.42 11.65 -3.46
N HIS A 361 1.76 11.74 -4.75
CA HIS A 361 2.05 10.54 -5.55
C HIS A 361 3.11 9.69 -4.85
N CYS A 362 2.90 8.37 -4.80
CA CYS A 362 3.74 7.42 -4.06
C CYS A 362 5.22 7.60 -4.37
N LEU A 363 6.01 7.81 -3.32
CA LEU A 363 7.45 7.95 -3.42
C LEU A 363 8.13 6.62 -3.77
N GLY A 364 7.63 5.52 -3.22
CA GLY A 364 8.12 4.16 -3.44
C GLY A 364 7.70 3.53 -4.77
N ALA A 365 6.91 4.23 -5.62
CA ALA A 365 6.42 3.67 -6.88
C ALA A 365 7.52 3.11 -7.81
N PRO A 366 8.71 3.73 -7.95
CA PRO A 366 9.79 3.12 -8.72
C PRO A 366 10.31 1.82 -8.12
N LEU A 367 10.48 1.72 -6.80
CA LEU A 367 10.94 0.50 -6.13
C LEU A 367 9.89 -0.61 -6.22
N ALA A 368 8.64 -0.31 -5.90
CA ALA A 368 7.55 -1.28 -5.99
C ALA A 368 7.41 -1.87 -7.40
N ARG A 369 7.52 -1.05 -8.45
CA ARG A 369 7.53 -1.53 -9.85
C ARG A 369 8.71 -2.46 -10.12
N ARG A 370 9.90 -2.16 -9.59
CA ARG A 370 11.07 -3.02 -9.76
C ARG A 370 10.86 -4.37 -9.07
N GLU A 371 10.39 -4.36 -7.84
CA GLU A 371 10.10 -5.59 -7.09
C GLU A 371 9.03 -6.45 -7.78
N LEU A 372 7.94 -5.85 -8.28
CA LEU A 372 6.90 -6.56 -9.03
C LEU A 372 7.45 -7.16 -10.32
N ILE A 373 8.19 -6.37 -11.11
CA ILE A 373 8.79 -6.83 -12.37
C ILE A 373 9.78 -7.98 -12.11
N ILE A 374 10.66 -7.83 -11.14
CA ILE A 374 11.65 -8.86 -10.81
C ILE A 374 10.97 -10.10 -10.23
N GLY A 375 10.01 -9.93 -9.32
CA GLY A 375 9.28 -11.03 -8.71
C GLY A 375 8.48 -11.85 -9.73
N PHE A 376 7.72 -11.21 -10.61
CA PHE A 376 7.00 -11.90 -11.68
C PHE A 376 7.96 -12.51 -12.72
N ARG A 377 9.08 -11.85 -13.03
CA ARG A 377 10.09 -12.42 -13.92
C ARG A 377 10.71 -13.69 -13.35
N ALA A 378 11.11 -13.67 -12.08
CA ALA A 378 11.65 -14.84 -11.40
C ALA A 378 10.65 -16.02 -11.40
N LEU A 379 9.35 -15.75 -11.19
CA LEU A 379 8.30 -16.77 -11.32
C LEU A 379 8.25 -17.35 -12.72
N VAL A 380 8.19 -16.52 -13.75
CA VAL A 380 8.12 -16.93 -15.19
C VAL A 380 9.35 -17.75 -15.60
N ASP A 381 10.53 -17.38 -15.11
CA ASP A 381 11.77 -18.08 -15.43
C ASP A 381 11.84 -19.50 -14.80
N ARG A 382 11.09 -19.77 -13.73
CA ARG A 382 11.18 -20.99 -12.93
C ARG A 382 9.94 -21.90 -13.00
N VAL A 383 8.78 -21.37 -13.40
CA VAL A 383 7.51 -22.09 -13.40
C VAL A 383 6.95 -22.18 -14.82
N ASP A 384 6.58 -23.41 -15.22
CA ASP A 384 5.97 -23.68 -16.53
C ASP A 384 4.44 -23.54 -16.46
N LYS A 385 3.81 -24.16 -15.45
CA LYS A 385 2.37 -24.11 -15.21
C LYS A 385 2.08 -23.91 -13.74
N MET A 386 0.94 -23.28 -13.44
CA MET A 386 0.45 -23.10 -12.08
C MET A 386 -1.09 -23.24 -12.01
N TRP A 387 -1.58 -23.66 -10.84
CA TRP A 387 -3.01 -23.83 -10.57
C TRP A 387 -3.30 -23.65 -9.09
N PHE A 388 -4.56 -23.42 -8.74
CA PHE A 388 -4.99 -23.42 -7.34
C PHE A 388 -5.04 -24.85 -6.78
N ILE A 389 -4.61 -25.04 -5.55
CA ILE A 389 -4.79 -26.30 -4.84
C ILE A 389 -6.24 -26.41 -4.42
N ASP A 390 -6.90 -27.50 -4.84
CA ASP A 390 -8.31 -27.74 -4.58
C ASP A 390 -8.64 -27.72 -3.08
N GLY A 391 -9.62 -26.90 -2.69
CA GLY A 391 -10.10 -26.78 -1.32
C GLY A 391 -9.16 -26.09 -0.34
N ALA A 392 -7.98 -25.64 -0.78
CA ALA A 392 -7.01 -24.96 0.08
C ALA A 392 -7.20 -23.43 0.14
N ASN A 393 -7.88 -22.84 -0.84
CA ASN A 393 -8.08 -21.40 -0.93
C ASN A 393 -9.55 -21.03 -0.67
N ASP A 394 -9.77 -20.07 0.21
CA ASP A 394 -11.05 -19.38 0.38
C ASP A 394 -11.06 -17.99 -0.30
N PHE A 395 -9.90 -17.52 -0.78
CA PHE A 395 -9.66 -16.23 -1.43
C PHE A 395 -10.11 -15.02 -0.57
N ARG A 396 -10.20 -15.22 0.74
CA ARG A 396 -10.59 -14.16 1.67
C ARG A 396 -9.44 -13.19 1.95
N HIS A 397 -9.81 -11.92 2.07
CA HIS A 397 -8.90 -10.84 2.43
C HIS A 397 -8.96 -10.55 3.94
N HIS A 398 -7.92 -9.91 4.43
CA HIS A 398 -7.95 -9.34 5.79
C HIS A 398 -8.95 -8.18 5.82
N PRO A 399 -9.91 -8.15 6.77
CA PRO A 399 -10.83 -7.02 6.90
C PRO A 399 -10.05 -5.72 7.10
N ASN A 400 -10.16 -4.80 6.16
CA ASN A 400 -9.49 -3.52 6.23
C ASN A 400 -10.17 -2.48 5.33
N PHE A 401 -10.43 -1.30 5.87
CA PHE A 401 -11.09 -0.23 5.11
C PHE A 401 -10.21 0.34 3.99
N CYS A 402 -8.89 0.40 4.20
CA CYS A 402 -7.95 1.05 3.29
C CYS A 402 -7.20 0.10 2.38
N LEU A 403 -6.90 -1.11 2.86
CA LEU A 403 -6.06 -2.08 2.17
C LEU A 403 -6.85 -3.32 1.79
N ARG A 404 -6.43 -3.98 0.72
CA ARG A 404 -6.94 -5.28 0.31
C ARG A 404 -5.77 -6.26 0.22
N ALA A 405 -5.79 -7.29 1.06
CA ALA A 405 -4.67 -8.21 1.30
C ALA A 405 -5.17 -9.65 1.42
N LEU A 406 -4.78 -10.50 0.49
CA LEU A 406 -5.05 -11.94 0.56
C LEU A 406 -4.41 -12.56 1.79
N LYS A 407 -5.17 -13.42 2.51
CA LYS A 407 -4.64 -14.14 3.67
C LYS A 407 -3.66 -15.23 3.28
N HIS A 408 -3.99 -15.99 2.25
CA HIS A 408 -3.25 -17.15 1.75
C HIS A 408 -3.46 -17.26 0.24
N LEU A 409 -2.50 -17.88 -0.45
CA LEU A 409 -2.65 -18.29 -1.83
C LEU A 409 -1.90 -19.60 -2.05
N HIS A 410 -2.60 -20.72 -1.84
CA HIS A 410 -2.03 -22.06 -2.05
C HIS A 410 -2.06 -22.42 -3.53
N ILE A 411 -0.88 -22.56 -4.12
CA ILE A 411 -0.71 -22.90 -5.53
C ILE A 411 0.10 -24.17 -5.70
N GLY A 412 -0.30 -24.97 -6.70
CA GLY A 412 0.51 -26.03 -7.27
C GLY A 412 1.15 -25.55 -8.57
N PHE A 413 2.31 -26.07 -8.92
CA PHE A 413 3.04 -25.68 -10.12
C PHE A 413 3.93 -26.79 -10.65
N THR A 414 4.33 -26.69 -11.94
CA THR A 414 5.42 -27.45 -12.53
C THR A 414 6.62 -26.55 -12.73
N ALA A 415 7.79 -26.99 -12.24
CA ALA A 415 9.06 -26.29 -12.50
C ALA A 415 9.49 -26.45 -13.96
N ARG A 416 10.22 -25.46 -14.45
CA ARG A 416 10.92 -25.50 -15.75
C ARG A 416 12.25 -26.24 -15.67
#